data_9852242668c204ac7b18c1e8ff198665
#
_entry.id   9852242668c204ac7b18c1e8ff198665
#
_cell.length_a   1.000
_cell.length_b   1.000
_cell.length_c   1.000
_cell.angle_alpha   90.00
_cell.angle_beta   90.00
_cell.angle_gamma   90.00
#
_symmetry.space_group_name_H-M   'P 1'
#
loop_
_entity.id
_entity.type
_entity.pdbx_description
1 polymer ?
#
loop_
_entity_poly.entity_id
_entity_poly.type
_entity_poly.pdbx_seq_one_letter_code
_entity_poly.pdbx_strand_id
1 'polypeptide(L)'
;MKVVFMGTPEFAVASLDAINKVHEVVGVVTVADKKAGRGKKIRYSAVKDFAIENNLTLLQPEKLKNEEFVNVLKELNADLFVVVAFRMLPEVIWNIPSKGTINLHGSLLPDYRGAAPLNWAIINGDTTTGATTFFIEKEIDTGNIIDQVEIEITENMNVGELHDSLMFKGADLLVQTINKIDQGKAIVTPQAELITDRIKEAPKIFKDTCQIDW
;
A
#
# COMPACT_ATOMS: atom_id res chain seq x y z
N MET A 1 19.21 1.72 -2.29
CA MET A 1 18.28 2.20 -3.33
C MET A 1 17.60 3.46 -2.86
N LYS A 2 17.35 4.43 -3.73
CA LYS A 2 16.57 5.64 -3.44
C LYS A 2 15.08 5.37 -3.64
N VAL A 3 14.27 5.62 -2.62
CA VAL A 3 12.85 5.30 -2.60
C VAL A 3 12.01 6.55 -2.33
N VAL A 4 10.93 6.75 -3.09
CA VAL A 4 9.81 7.61 -2.68
C VAL A 4 8.72 6.72 -2.11
N PHE A 5 8.30 7.01 -0.88
CA PHE A 5 7.22 6.30 -0.20
C PHE A 5 5.91 7.08 -0.28
N MET A 6 4.80 6.40 -0.54
CA MET A 6 3.46 6.98 -0.62
C MET A 6 2.50 6.20 0.27
N GLY A 7 1.97 6.85 1.31
CA GLY A 7 1.07 6.20 2.26
C GLY A 7 0.27 7.19 3.10
N THR A 8 -0.71 6.70 3.86
CA THR A 8 -1.57 7.58 4.67
C THR A 8 -1.81 7.05 6.08
N PRO A 9 -2.39 5.84 6.31
CA PRO A 9 -2.77 5.37 7.64
C PRO A 9 -1.58 4.81 8.42
N GLU A 10 -1.85 4.42 9.65
CA GLU A 10 -0.89 3.77 10.55
C GLU A 10 -0.30 2.49 9.95
N PHE A 11 -1.10 1.72 9.23
CA PHE A 11 -0.64 0.55 8.48
C PHE A 11 0.58 0.84 7.59
N ALA A 12 0.62 2.02 6.96
CA ALA A 12 1.73 2.42 6.10
C ALA A 12 2.98 2.85 6.88
N VAL A 13 2.84 3.23 8.15
CA VAL A 13 3.97 3.69 8.98
C VAL A 13 4.95 2.57 9.25
N ALA A 14 4.48 1.36 9.57
CA ALA A 14 5.38 0.21 9.80
C ALA A 14 6.23 -0.10 8.56
N SER A 15 5.64 -0.02 7.37
CA SER A 15 6.35 -0.19 6.11
C SER A 15 7.38 0.92 5.87
N LEU A 16 7.01 2.19 6.11
CA LEU A 16 7.91 3.33 5.96
C LEU A 16 9.09 3.24 6.94
N ASP A 17 8.84 2.88 8.19
CA ASP A 17 9.88 2.70 9.21
C ASP A 17 10.86 1.57 8.82
N ALA A 18 10.34 0.43 8.38
CA ALA A 18 11.17 -0.69 7.94
C ALA A 18 12.05 -0.32 6.73
N ILE A 19 11.49 0.39 5.74
CA ILE A 19 12.24 0.84 4.56
C ILE A 19 13.30 1.87 4.96
N ASN A 20 12.95 2.85 5.80
CA ASN A 20 13.85 3.94 6.20
C ASN A 20 15.10 3.46 6.96
N LYS A 21 15.03 2.27 7.59
CA LYS A 21 16.18 1.64 8.28
C LYS A 21 17.23 1.06 7.34
N VAL A 22 16.85 0.72 6.10
CA VAL A 22 17.70 -0.08 5.19
C VAL A 22 17.88 0.53 3.81
N HIS A 23 17.04 1.49 3.43
CA HIS A 23 17.09 2.19 2.15
C HIS A 23 17.03 3.71 2.35
N GLU A 24 17.43 4.48 1.35
CA GLU A 24 17.36 5.94 1.36
C GLU A 24 15.97 6.42 0.96
N VAL A 25 15.16 6.88 1.92
CA VAL A 25 13.85 7.48 1.65
C VAL A 25 14.05 8.95 1.25
N VAL A 26 14.06 9.23 -0.05
CA VAL A 26 14.28 10.58 -0.60
C VAL A 26 13.03 11.46 -0.59
N GLY A 27 11.85 10.88 -0.39
CA GLY A 27 10.60 11.62 -0.26
C GLY A 27 9.47 10.76 0.28
N VAL A 28 8.59 11.39 1.06
CA VAL A 28 7.38 10.79 1.62
C VAL A 28 6.17 11.57 1.13
N VAL A 29 5.24 10.90 0.46
CA VAL A 29 4.02 11.51 -0.05
C VAL A 29 2.84 11.04 0.78
N THR A 30 2.04 11.98 1.30
CA THR A 30 0.82 11.66 2.02
C THR A 30 -0.31 12.61 1.65
N VAL A 31 -1.50 12.40 2.20
CA VAL A 31 -2.65 13.28 1.95
C VAL A 31 -2.44 14.67 2.56
N ALA A 32 -3.03 15.69 1.93
CA ALA A 32 -3.07 17.03 2.50
C ALA A 32 -3.84 17.06 3.82
N ASP A 33 -3.44 17.93 4.73
CA ASP A 33 -4.10 18.11 6.03
C ASP A 33 -5.57 18.48 5.85
N LYS A 34 -6.44 17.86 6.63
CA LYS A 34 -7.87 18.13 6.59
C LYS A 34 -8.40 18.47 7.98
N LYS A 35 -9.29 19.44 8.05
CA LYS A 35 -10.08 19.68 9.25
C LYS A 35 -11.07 18.52 9.43
N ALA A 36 -11.03 17.83 10.54
CA ALA A 36 -11.88 16.67 10.82
C ALA A 36 -12.51 16.74 12.21
N GLY A 37 -13.66 16.07 12.35
CA GLY A 37 -14.36 15.92 13.63
C GLY A 37 -15.16 17.15 14.10
N ARG A 38 -15.87 16.97 15.24
CA ARG A 38 -16.55 18.06 15.96
C ARG A 38 -15.49 19.00 16.52
N GLY A 39 -15.45 20.25 16.03
CA GLY A 39 -14.45 21.27 16.42
C GLY A 39 -13.40 21.57 15.35
N LYS A 40 -13.47 20.97 14.17
CA LYS A 40 -12.63 21.27 12.98
C LYS A 40 -11.12 21.33 13.27
N LYS A 41 -10.60 20.50 14.21
CA LYS A 41 -9.18 20.39 14.45
C LYS A 41 -8.49 19.79 13.23
N ILE A 42 -7.29 20.30 12.90
CA ILE A 42 -6.48 19.72 11.83
C ILE A 42 -6.06 18.31 12.28
N ARG A 43 -6.34 17.31 11.43
CA ARG A 43 -5.84 15.95 11.61
C ARG A 43 -4.73 15.70 10.60
N TYR A 44 -3.60 15.29 11.09
CA TYR A 44 -2.48 14.81 10.30
C TYR A 44 -2.66 13.31 9.98
N SER A 45 -2.03 12.85 8.90
CA SER A 45 -1.90 11.42 8.65
C SER A 45 -0.81 10.84 9.55
N ALA A 46 -0.92 9.57 9.94
CA ALA A 46 0.12 8.90 10.71
C ALA A 46 1.48 8.92 9.98
N VAL A 47 1.47 8.78 8.65
CA VAL A 47 2.67 8.88 7.81
C VAL A 47 3.30 10.28 7.87
N LYS A 48 2.51 11.36 7.96
CA LYS A 48 3.03 12.72 8.15
C LYS A 48 3.75 12.86 9.48
N ASP A 49 3.11 12.43 10.57
CA ASP A 49 3.68 12.53 11.91
C ASP A 49 5.04 11.81 11.95
N PHE A 50 5.09 10.57 11.43
CA PHE A 50 6.34 9.81 11.32
C PHE A 50 7.39 10.52 10.46
N ALA A 51 7.01 11.09 9.31
CA ALA A 51 7.95 11.77 8.43
C ALA A 51 8.58 13.00 9.09
N ILE A 52 7.79 13.78 9.86
CA ILE A 52 8.28 14.93 10.63
C ILE A 52 9.22 14.49 11.74
N GLU A 53 8.86 13.47 12.52
CA GLU A 53 9.68 12.94 13.62
C GLU A 53 11.04 12.41 13.14
N ASN A 54 11.10 11.88 11.92
CA ASN A 54 12.31 11.32 11.33
C ASN A 54 13.03 12.28 10.34
N ASN A 55 12.61 13.55 10.26
CA ASN A 55 13.18 14.57 9.36
C ASN A 55 13.19 14.16 7.88
N LEU A 56 12.18 13.42 7.42
CA LEU A 56 12.03 13.01 6.04
C LEU A 56 11.39 14.12 5.19
N THR A 57 11.77 14.21 3.92
CA THR A 57 11.19 15.16 2.97
C THR A 57 9.70 14.83 2.76
N LEU A 58 8.81 15.71 3.21
CA LEU A 58 7.36 15.51 3.18
C LEU A 58 6.71 16.27 2.02
N LEU A 59 5.89 15.56 1.25
CA LEU A 59 5.11 16.10 0.13
C LEU A 59 3.62 15.81 0.34
N GLN A 60 2.79 16.86 0.29
CA GLN A 60 1.34 16.77 0.54
C GLN A 60 0.52 17.38 -0.62
N PRO A 61 0.54 16.78 -1.82
CA PRO A 61 -0.17 17.34 -2.97
C PRO A 61 -1.68 17.22 -2.81
N GLU A 62 -2.41 18.29 -3.05
CA GLU A 62 -3.88 18.24 -3.18
C GLU A 62 -4.29 17.44 -4.42
N LYS A 63 -3.61 17.71 -5.54
CA LYS A 63 -3.84 17.06 -6.84
C LYS A 63 -2.57 16.36 -7.31
N LEU A 64 -2.63 15.04 -7.48
CA LEU A 64 -1.50 14.25 -7.94
C LEU A 64 -1.01 14.60 -9.36
N LYS A 65 -1.91 15.12 -10.22
CA LYS A 65 -1.59 15.51 -11.59
C LYS A 65 -1.05 16.95 -11.72
N ASN A 66 -0.80 17.65 -10.61
CA ASN A 66 -0.19 18.98 -10.66
C ASN A 66 1.22 18.88 -11.23
N GLU A 67 1.54 19.69 -12.26
CA GLU A 67 2.83 19.65 -12.94
C GLU A 67 4.00 19.97 -12.00
N GLU A 68 3.85 20.91 -11.09
CA GLU A 68 4.86 21.25 -10.09
C GLU A 68 5.19 20.04 -9.22
N PHE A 69 4.17 19.32 -8.73
CA PHE A 69 4.36 18.11 -7.94
C PHE A 69 5.03 17.00 -8.74
N VAL A 70 4.64 16.81 -10.00
CA VAL A 70 5.29 15.83 -10.90
C VAL A 70 6.77 16.17 -11.11
N ASN A 71 7.10 17.45 -11.28
CA ASN A 71 8.49 17.89 -11.43
C ASN A 71 9.31 17.66 -10.15
N VAL A 72 8.76 18.00 -8.98
CA VAL A 72 9.40 17.70 -7.69
C VAL A 72 9.69 16.21 -7.56
N LEU A 73 8.74 15.33 -7.89
CA LEU A 73 8.98 13.87 -7.85
C LEU A 73 10.11 13.42 -8.78
N LYS A 74 10.21 14.01 -9.97
CA LYS A 74 11.30 13.70 -10.91
C LYS A 74 12.66 14.19 -10.40
N GLU A 75 12.71 15.35 -9.76
CA GLU A 75 13.92 15.92 -9.18
C GLU A 75 14.49 15.10 -8.01
N LEU A 76 13.64 14.35 -7.30
CA LEU A 76 14.09 13.42 -6.26
C LEU A 76 14.94 12.27 -6.80
N ASN A 77 14.94 12.00 -8.09
CA ASN A 77 15.71 10.94 -8.75
C ASN A 77 15.64 9.59 -8.02
N ALA A 78 14.43 9.21 -7.60
CA ALA A 78 14.20 7.94 -6.95
C ALA A 78 14.26 6.78 -7.95
N ASP A 79 14.83 5.67 -7.49
CA ASP A 79 14.91 4.45 -8.29
C ASP A 79 13.56 3.72 -8.34
N LEU A 80 12.84 3.73 -7.22
CA LEU A 80 11.60 2.99 -6.99
C LEU A 80 10.57 3.85 -6.25
N PHE A 81 9.31 3.75 -6.62
CA PHE A 81 8.22 4.23 -5.79
C PHE A 81 7.54 3.06 -5.06
N VAL A 82 7.20 3.28 -3.79
CA VAL A 82 6.55 2.32 -2.93
C VAL A 82 5.23 2.89 -2.43
N VAL A 83 4.15 2.16 -2.63
CA VAL A 83 2.78 2.59 -2.28
C VAL A 83 2.21 1.63 -1.25
N VAL A 84 1.70 2.18 -0.15
CA VAL A 84 1.03 1.41 0.91
C VAL A 84 -0.19 2.18 1.40
N ALA A 85 -1.38 1.63 1.20
CA ALA A 85 -2.64 2.23 1.63
C ALA A 85 -2.76 3.72 1.25
N PHE A 86 -2.61 4.00 -0.03
CA PHE A 86 -2.69 5.34 -0.61
C PHE A 86 -3.81 5.42 -1.65
N ARG A 87 -4.12 6.64 -2.10
CA ARG A 87 -5.07 6.87 -3.19
C ARG A 87 -4.51 6.40 -4.52
N MET A 88 -5.38 6.08 -5.48
CA MET A 88 -5.00 5.67 -6.83
C MET A 88 -4.03 6.67 -7.47
N LEU A 89 -2.91 6.16 -7.99
CA LEU A 89 -1.90 6.96 -8.67
C LEU A 89 -2.22 7.08 -10.17
N PRO A 90 -2.14 8.30 -10.74
CA PRO A 90 -2.21 8.46 -12.18
C PRO A 90 -0.91 7.96 -12.85
N GLU A 91 -1.02 7.55 -14.10
CA GLU A 91 0.09 7.02 -14.90
C GLU A 91 1.31 7.93 -14.93
N VAL A 92 1.10 9.24 -15.03
CA VAL A 92 2.16 10.25 -15.02
C VAL A 92 3.02 10.23 -13.75
N ILE A 93 2.53 9.62 -12.67
CA ILE A 93 3.27 9.45 -11.41
C ILE A 93 3.93 8.08 -11.34
N TRP A 94 3.15 6.98 -11.47
CA TRP A 94 3.71 5.65 -11.23
C TRP A 94 4.71 5.22 -12.31
N ASN A 95 4.79 5.90 -13.44
CA ASN A 95 5.75 5.66 -14.51
C ASN A 95 7.03 6.50 -14.41
N ILE A 96 7.25 7.26 -13.31
CA ILE A 96 8.43 8.09 -13.13
C ILE A 96 9.68 7.27 -12.82
N PRO A 97 9.69 6.36 -11.82
CA PRO A 97 10.91 5.71 -11.39
C PRO A 97 11.38 4.62 -12.36
N SER A 98 12.70 4.53 -12.55
CA SER A 98 13.31 3.61 -13.52
C SER A 98 13.11 2.12 -13.19
N LYS A 99 12.94 1.79 -11.90
CA LYS A 99 12.67 0.42 -11.42
C LYS A 99 11.16 0.16 -11.19
N GLY A 100 10.30 1.09 -11.60
CA GLY A 100 8.85 0.96 -11.51
C GLY A 100 8.27 1.41 -10.16
N THR A 101 6.98 1.20 -10.01
CA THR A 101 6.23 1.50 -8.79
C THR A 101 5.59 0.23 -8.26
N ILE A 102 5.81 -0.09 -6.99
CA ILE A 102 5.23 -1.27 -6.35
C ILE A 102 4.18 -0.88 -5.30
N ASN A 103 3.23 -1.75 -5.07
CA ASN A 103 2.25 -1.63 -4.00
C ASN A 103 2.34 -2.85 -3.06
N LEU A 104 2.07 -2.60 -1.78
CA LEU A 104 1.77 -3.63 -0.79
C LEU A 104 0.26 -3.71 -0.63
N HIS A 105 -0.32 -4.83 -1.03
CA HIS A 105 -1.76 -5.10 -0.93
C HIS A 105 -2.06 -6.14 0.14
N GLY A 106 -3.14 -5.93 0.89
CA GLY A 106 -3.50 -6.76 2.04
C GLY A 106 -4.29 -8.02 1.69
N SER A 107 -3.92 -8.74 0.65
CA SER A 107 -4.46 -10.06 0.31
C SER A 107 -3.44 -10.90 -0.45
N LEU A 108 -3.75 -12.16 -0.67
CA LEU A 108 -3.07 -13.02 -1.62
C LEU A 108 -3.68 -12.80 -3.01
N LEU A 109 -3.12 -11.85 -3.79
CA LEU A 109 -3.57 -11.63 -5.17
C LEU A 109 -3.41 -12.91 -6.01
N PRO A 110 -4.31 -13.17 -6.95
CA PRO A 110 -5.33 -12.30 -7.54
C PRO A 110 -6.61 -12.13 -6.73
N ASP A 111 -6.80 -12.83 -5.62
CA ASP A 111 -8.00 -12.68 -4.80
C ASP A 111 -8.02 -11.36 -4.01
N TYR A 112 -9.22 -10.84 -3.79
CA TYR A 112 -9.47 -9.63 -3.00
C TYR A 112 -8.81 -8.37 -3.56
N ARG A 113 -8.76 -8.19 -4.88
CA ARG A 113 -8.48 -6.90 -5.50
C ARG A 113 -9.49 -5.87 -5.01
N GLY A 114 -9.04 -4.65 -4.71
CA GLY A 114 -9.90 -3.55 -4.31
C GLY A 114 -9.63 -2.94 -2.94
N ALA A 115 -10.66 -2.31 -2.34
CA ALA A 115 -10.47 -1.34 -1.27
C ALA A 115 -10.47 -1.91 0.16
N ALA A 116 -11.00 -3.12 0.39
CA ALA A 116 -11.22 -3.65 1.75
C ALA A 116 -10.85 -5.14 1.89
N PRO A 117 -9.65 -5.58 1.43
CA PRO A 117 -9.29 -7.00 1.35
C PRO A 117 -9.38 -7.73 2.71
N LEU A 118 -8.86 -7.16 3.78
CA LEU A 118 -8.89 -7.76 5.12
C LEU A 118 -10.31 -7.98 5.64
N ASN A 119 -11.18 -6.98 5.43
CA ASN A 119 -12.56 -7.07 5.86
C ASN A 119 -13.28 -8.20 5.12
N TRP A 120 -13.08 -8.31 3.81
CA TRP A 120 -13.74 -9.33 3.01
C TRP A 120 -13.22 -10.74 3.29
N ALA A 121 -11.93 -10.91 3.63
CA ALA A 121 -11.41 -12.19 4.08
C ALA A 121 -12.11 -12.67 5.37
N ILE A 122 -12.30 -11.76 6.36
CA ILE A 122 -13.04 -12.08 7.59
C ILE A 122 -14.54 -12.33 7.31
N ILE A 123 -15.19 -11.47 6.50
CA ILE A 123 -16.63 -11.61 6.16
C ILE A 123 -16.89 -12.94 5.47
N ASN A 124 -16.01 -13.38 4.59
CA ASN A 124 -16.14 -14.63 3.86
C ASN A 124 -15.76 -15.87 4.68
N GLY A 125 -15.24 -15.70 5.91
CA GLY A 125 -14.82 -16.80 6.78
C GLY A 125 -13.58 -17.54 6.26
N ASP A 126 -12.69 -16.84 5.56
CA ASP A 126 -11.44 -17.45 5.11
C ASP A 126 -10.55 -17.79 6.32
N THR A 127 -9.85 -18.90 6.24
CA THR A 127 -8.89 -19.34 7.27
C THR A 127 -7.47 -18.90 6.99
N THR A 128 -7.23 -18.36 5.78
CA THR A 128 -5.92 -17.86 5.34
C THR A 128 -6.10 -16.64 4.48
N THR A 129 -5.23 -15.67 4.67
CA THR A 129 -5.07 -14.49 3.81
C THR A 129 -3.59 -14.13 3.74
N GLY A 130 -3.25 -12.91 3.33
CA GLY A 130 -1.85 -12.51 3.33
C GLY A 130 -1.62 -11.11 2.82
N ALA A 131 -0.38 -10.86 2.44
CA ALA A 131 0.02 -9.65 1.73
C ALA A 131 0.74 -10.00 0.43
N THR A 132 0.56 -9.16 -0.56
CA THR A 132 1.20 -9.26 -1.87
C THR A 132 1.92 -7.97 -2.21
N THR A 133 3.18 -8.07 -2.66
CA THR A 133 3.87 -6.97 -3.35
C THR A 133 3.79 -7.21 -4.85
N PHE A 134 3.46 -6.17 -5.60
CA PHE A 134 3.27 -6.25 -7.05
C PHE A 134 3.58 -4.91 -7.72
N PHE A 135 3.92 -4.91 -9.00
CA PHE A 135 4.09 -3.68 -9.77
C PHE A 135 2.74 -3.06 -10.09
N ILE A 136 2.63 -1.73 -9.92
CA ILE A 136 1.42 -0.98 -10.29
C ILE A 136 1.33 -0.89 -11.82
N GLU A 137 0.13 -1.16 -12.32
CA GLU A 137 -0.27 -1.01 -13.71
C GLU A 137 -1.53 -0.14 -13.82
N LYS A 138 -2.05 -0.01 -15.04
CA LYS A 138 -3.20 0.86 -15.34
C LYS A 138 -4.49 0.43 -14.62
N GLU A 139 -4.73 -0.88 -14.55
CA GLU A 139 -5.90 -1.44 -13.89
C GLU A 139 -5.60 -1.69 -12.40
N ILE A 140 -6.65 -1.56 -11.57
CA ILE A 140 -6.50 -1.64 -10.11
C ILE A 140 -6.09 -3.05 -9.70
N ASP A 141 -4.97 -3.14 -8.97
CA ASP A 141 -4.45 -4.35 -8.34
C ASP A 141 -4.26 -5.55 -9.30
N THR A 142 -3.95 -5.30 -10.59
CA THR A 142 -3.80 -6.33 -11.62
C THR A 142 -2.35 -6.59 -12.03
N GLY A 143 -1.42 -5.76 -11.61
CA GLY A 143 -0.03 -5.85 -12.03
C GLY A 143 0.68 -7.13 -11.56
N ASN A 144 1.84 -7.39 -12.12
CA ASN A 144 2.60 -8.62 -11.88
C ASN A 144 3.07 -8.73 -10.43
N ILE A 145 2.81 -9.88 -9.82
CA ILE A 145 3.20 -10.21 -8.44
C ILE A 145 4.70 -10.41 -8.35
N ILE A 146 5.31 -9.87 -7.29
CA ILE A 146 6.73 -10.07 -6.98
C ILE A 146 6.89 -11.06 -5.84
N ASP A 147 6.22 -10.81 -4.71
CA ASP A 147 6.29 -11.66 -3.51
C ASP A 147 4.94 -11.72 -2.80
N GLN A 148 4.75 -12.79 -2.02
CA GLN A 148 3.57 -12.96 -1.18
C GLN A 148 3.98 -13.53 0.19
N VAL A 149 3.22 -13.21 1.22
CA VAL A 149 3.30 -13.83 2.54
C VAL A 149 1.92 -14.21 3.02
N GLU A 150 1.78 -15.44 3.51
CA GLU A 150 0.54 -15.95 4.07
C GLU A 150 0.40 -15.64 5.55
N ILE A 151 -0.84 -15.44 5.98
CA ILE A 151 -1.24 -15.26 7.38
C ILE A 151 -2.47 -16.13 7.64
N GLU A 152 -2.39 -16.94 8.69
CA GLU A 152 -3.52 -17.70 9.19
C GLU A 152 -4.54 -16.77 9.87
N ILE A 153 -5.82 -16.97 9.58
CA ILE A 153 -6.94 -16.32 10.25
C ILE A 153 -7.52 -17.35 11.23
N THR A 154 -7.32 -17.14 12.52
CA THR A 154 -7.87 -18.02 13.54
C THR A 154 -9.38 -17.78 13.72
N GLU A 155 -10.11 -18.77 14.26
CA GLU A 155 -11.57 -18.76 14.39
C GLU A 155 -12.17 -17.51 15.07
N ASN A 156 -11.45 -16.95 16.03
CA ASN A 156 -11.90 -15.76 16.78
C ASN A 156 -11.19 -14.47 16.40
N MET A 157 -10.33 -14.51 15.36
CA MET A 157 -9.58 -13.33 14.92
C MET A 157 -10.52 -12.29 14.30
N ASN A 158 -10.48 -11.08 14.82
CA ASN A 158 -11.18 -9.95 14.22
C ASN A 158 -10.29 -9.19 13.22
N VAL A 159 -10.91 -8.29 12.46
CA VAL A 159 -10.19 -7.53 11.42
C VAL A 159 -9.06 -6.63 11.97
N GLY A 160 -9.17 -6.16 13.21
CA GLY A 160 -8.12 -5.35 13.86
C GLY A 160 -6.88 -6.20 14.16
N GLU A 161 -7.04 -7.37 14.72
CA GLU A 161 -5.94 -8.32 14.99
C GLU A 161 -5.26 -8.79 13.70
N LEU A 162 -6.05 -9.05 12.65
CA LEU A 162 -5.53 -9.38 11.33
C LEU A 162 -4.74 -8.20 10.74
N HIS A 163 -5.26 -6.98 10.83
CA HIS A 163 -4.61 -5.76 10.39
C HIS A 163 -3.24 -5.59 11.07
N ASP A 164 -3.18 -5.73 12.39
CA ASP A 164 -1.94 -5.53 13.14
C ASP A 164 -0.90 -6.61 12.80
N SER A 165 -1.32 -7.87 12.65
CA SER A 165 -0.44 -8.95 12.21
C SER A 165 0.11 -8.70 10.80
N LEU A 166 -0.78 -8.29 9.87
CA LEU A 166 -0.40 -8.04 8.48
C LEU A 166 0.50 -6.82 8.31
N MET A 167 0.31 -5.80 9.14
CA MET A 167 1.09 -4.57 9.11
C MET A 167 2.59 -4.85 9.24
N PHE A 168 3.00 -5.67 10.17
CA PHE A 168 4.41 -6.01 10.38
C PHE A 168 4.94 -7.02 9.37
N LYS A 169 4.20 -8.10 9.11
CA LYS A 169 4.62 -9.10 8.10
C LYS A 169 4.69 -8.50 6.70
N GLY A 170 3.77 -7.59 6.36
CA GLY A 170 3.78 -6.86 5.10
C GLY A 170 4.97 -5.90 4.98
N ALA A 171 5.36 -5.25 6.08
CA ALA A 171 6.54 -4.39 6.11
C ALA A 171 7.83 -5.19 5.85
N ASP A 172 7.98 -6.36 6.48
CA ASP A 172 9.12 -7.26 6.25
C ASP A 172 9.16 -7.77 4.81
N LEU A 173 8.01 -8.21 4.28
CA LEU A 173 7.86 -8.63 2.88
C LEU A 173 8.31 -7.52 1.92
N LEU A 174 7.86 -6.29 2.18
CA LEU A 174 8.16 -5.14 1.33
C LEU A 174 9.67 -4.85 1.28
N VAL A 175 10.35 -4.89 2.42
CA VAL A 175 11.82 -4.73 2.49
C VAL A 175 12.52 -5.84 1.70
N GLN A 176 12.08 -7.10 1.82
CA GLN A 176 12.64 -8.21 1.05
C GLN A 176 12.44 -8.00 -0.45
N THR A 177 11.24 -7.56 -0.86
CA THR A 177 10.92 -7.26 -2.26
C THR A 177 11.81 -6.15 -2.81
N ILE A 178 11.98 -5.05 -2.08
CA ILE A 178 12.84 -3.93 -2.49
C ILE A 178 14.29 -4.40 -2.64
N ASN A 179 14.80 -5.22 -1.72
CA ASN A 179 16.14 -5.79 -1.82
C ASN A 179 16.32 -6.67 -3.07
N LYS A 180 15.31 -7.49 -3.43
CA LYS A 180 15.33 -8.29 -4.66
C LYS A 180 15.36 -7.42 -5.91
N ILE A 181 14.55 -6.35 -5.94
CA ILE A 181 14.51 -5.39 -7.05
C ILE A 181 15.87 -4.69 -7.18
N ASP A 182 16.46 -4.25 -6.06
CA ASP A 182 17.76 -3.57 -6.04
C ASP A 182 18.88 -4.45 -6.62
N GLN A 183 18.87 -5.73 -6.28
CA GLN A 183 19.83 -6.72 -6.73
C GLN A 183 19.55 -7.26 -8.15
N GLY A 184 18.46 -6.85 -8.80
CA GLY A 184 18.03 -7.40 -10.10
C GLY A 184 17.60 -8.87 -10.03
N LYS A 185 17.14 -9.34 -8.86
CA LYS A 185 16.73 -10.73 -8.60
C LYS A 185 15.22 -10.89 -8.44
N ALA A 186 14.46 -9.84 -8.63
CA ALA A 186 13.00 -9.93 -8.57
C ALA A 186 12.47 -10.77 -9.74
N ILE A 187 11.75 -11.84 -9.40
CA ILE A 187 11.01 -12.65 -10.37
C ILE A 187 9.56 -12.22 -10.29
N VAL A 188 8.94 -11.96 -11.43
CA VAL A 188 7.57 -11.49 -11.49
C VAL A 188 6.65 -12.56 -12.08
N THR A 189 5.48 -12.71 -11.50
CA THR A 189 4.46 -13.66 -11.96
C THR A 189 3.23 -12.89 -12.41
N PRO A 190 2.82 -13.01 -13.68
CA PRO A 190 1.55 -12.45 -14.15
C PRO A 190 0.38 -13.03 -13.36
N GLN A 191 -0.49 -12.18 -12.85
CA GLN A 191 -1.65 -12.66 -12.07
C GLN A 191 -2.57 -13.58 -12.88
N ALA A 192 -2.62 -13.42 -14.20
CA ALA A 192 -3.40 -14.28 -15.10
C ALA A 192 -3.00 -15.76 -15.02
N GLU A 193 -1.74 -16.06 -14.69
CA GLU A 193 -1.24 -17.43 -14.56
C GLU A 193 -1.69 -18.11 -13.26
N LEU A 194 -2.15 -17.33 -12.28
CA LEU A 194 -2.59 -17.80 -10.96
C LEU A 194 -4.11 -17.94 -10.85
N ILE A 195 -4.85 -17.47 -11.86
CA ILE A 195 -6.33 -17.53 -11.87
C ILE A 195 -6.76 -18.93 -12.31
N THR A 196 -7.25 -19.72 -11.36
CA THR A 196 -7.80 -21.05 -11.62
C THR A 196 -9.33 -21.07 -11.66
N ASP A 197 -9.96 -20.16 -10.89
CA ASP A 197 -11.40 -20.08 -10.72
C ASP A 197 -11.86 -18.61 -10.66
N ARG A 198 -13.06 -18.38 -10.13
CA ARG A 198 -13.60 -17.05 -9.93
C ARG A 198 -12.80 -16.30 -8.86
N ILE A 199 -12.24 -15.16 -9.22
CA ILE A 199 -11.55 -14.24 -8.30
C ILE A 199 -12.55 -13.69 -7.28
N LYS A 200 -12.17 -13.71 -6.00
CA LYS A 200 -12.88 -12.97 -4.95
C LYS A 200 -12.55 -11.48 -5.07
N GLU A 201 -13.56 -10.64 -4.95
CA GLU A 201 -13.39 -9.18 -5.02
C GLU A 201 -13.47 -8.56 -3.61
N ALA A 202 -12.81 -7.41 -3.41
CA ALA A 202 -12.85 -6.65 -2.15
C ALA A 202 -13.37 -5.22 -2.36
N PRO A 203 -14.64 -5.05 -2.75
CA PRO A 203 -15.21 -3.73 -2.95
C PRO A 203 -15.21 -2.92 -1.65
N LYS A 204 -15.27 -1.60 -1.80
CA LYS A 204 -15.36 -0.69 -0.67
C LYS A 204 -16.62 -0.98 0.15
N ILE A 205 -16.45 -1.05 1.47
CA ILE A 205 -17.55 -1.24 2.42
C ILE A 205 -18.14 0.12 2.77
N PHE A 206 -19.44 0.25 2.59
CA PHE A 206 -20.23 1.44 2.92
C PHE A 206 -21.15 1.13 4.12
N LYS A 207 -21.77 2.18 4.66
CA LYS A 207 -22.71 2.04 5.78
C LYS A 207 -23.87 1.08 5.44
N ASP A 208 -24.36 1.14 4.21
CA ASP A 208 -25.46 0.29 3.73
C ASP A 208 -25.05 -1.19 3.60
N THR A 209 -23.76 -1.46 3.34
CA THR A 209 -23.19 -2.83 3.31
C THR A 209 -23.29 -3.50 4.70
N CYS A 210 -23.31 -2.70 5.77
CA CYS A 210 -23.35 -3.17 7.16
C CYS A 210 -24.77 -3.11 7.76
N GLN A 211 -25.81 -2.87 6.95
CA GLN A 211 -27.18 -2.82 7.42
C GLN A 211 -27.68 -4.23 7.74
N ILE A 212 -28.22 -4.42 8.94
CA ILE A 212 -28.85 -5.67 9.35
C ILE A 212 -30.33 -5.60 8.98
N ASP A 213 -30.82 -6.61 8.25
CA ASP A 213 -32.24 -6.82 8.02
C ASP A 213 -32.77 -7.69 9.16
N TRP A 214 -33.65 -7.12 10.02
CA TRP A 214 -34.15 -7.74 11.24
C TRP A 214 -35.40 -8.55 11.00
#